data_3dce615eb3d38ba6246e45829ec4c25d
#
_entry.id   3dce615eb3d38ba6246e45829ec4c25d
#
_cell.length_a   1.000
_cell.length_b   1.000
_cell.length_c   1.000
_cell.angle_alpha   90.00
_cell.angle_beta   90.00
_cell.angle_gamma   90.00
#
_symmetry.space_group_name_H-M   'P 1'
#
loop_
_entity.id
_entity.type
_entity.pdbx_description
1 polymer ?
#
loop_
_entity_poly.entity_id
_entity_poly.type
_entity_poly.pdbx_seq_one_letter_code
_entity_poly.pdbx_strand_id
1 'polypeptide(L)'
;AWITSNTQDYARYIREDDWSDLRFTHYGTTINTNLTYSKGAALYGYFSYKGEAGWRRDFGRHHLNANAYMTYQVFDNLAGGATYDFRRVYSGAELAYDFDKRYAVKLSTGYSGSDYFPRKTRFVWTPGVSAAWIASNEGFVKENVPWLSLLKVRGSYAVTGNDATGFDRYAYKDQVNSTAGGKIPYLEYYTNESVYGNPNLEPAKIYKTNVGIDLGIANQFQVSFDVFKEKLNNGVIKSTSKVPLSQGIPLGAYP
;
A
#
# COMPACT_ATOMS: atom_id res chain seq x y z
N ALA A 1 4.00 -7.37 -29.00
CA ALA A 1 2.89 -7.62 -29.92
C ALA A 1 2.06 -8.79 -29.39
N TRP A 2 0.79 -8.57 -29.15
CA TRP A 2 -0.13 -9.61 -28.68
C TRP A 2 -0.98 -10.03 -29.87
N ILE A 3 -1.03 -11.31 -30.15
CA ILE A 3 -1.95 -11.89 -31.11
C ILE A 3 -3.13 -12.41 -30.29
N THR A 4 -4.26 -11.73 -30.35
CA THR A 4 -5.50 -12.27 -29.82
C THR A 4 -6.12 -13.15 -30.88
N SER A 5 -6.28 -14.44 -30.61
CA SER A 5 -7.08 -15.32 -31.44
C SER A 5 -8.54 -14.89 -31.34
N ASN A 6 -9.12 -14.44 -32.42
CA ASN A 6 -10.55 -14.32 -32.49
C ASN A 6 -11.16 -15.72 -32.43
N THR A 7 -12.11 -15.91 -31.52
CA THR A 7 -13.05 -17.02 -31.57
C THR A 7 -13.81 -16.85 -32.88
N GLN A 8 -13.57 -17.75 -33.82
CA GLN A 8 -14.36 -17.80 -35.05
C GLN A 8 -15.72 -18.36 -34.69
N ASP A 9 -16.74 -17.53 -34.75
CA ASP A 9 -18.10 -18.04 -34.79
C ASP A 9 -18.33 -18.67 -36.13
N TYR A 10 -18.44 -20.01 -36.18
CA TYR A 10 -18.73 -20.72 -37.41
C TYR A 10 -20.20 -20.56 -37.75
N ALA A 11 -20.46 -19.94 -38.89
CA ALA A 11 -21.81 -20.00 -39.47
C ALA A 11 -22.13 -21.42 -39.86
N ARG A 12 -23.24 -21.91 -39.36
CA ARG A 12 -23.73 -23.23 -39.70
C ARG A 12 -24.77 -23.10 -40.81
N TYR A 13 -24.50 -23.72 -41.94
CA TYR A 13 -25.46 -23.81 -43.04
C TYR A 13 -26.19 -25.12 -42.91
N ILE A 14 -27.51 -25.07 -42.81
CA ILE A 14 -28.37 -26.26 -42.80
C ILE A 14 -29.05 -26.31 -44.13
N ARG A 15 -28.97 -27.48 -44.79
CA ARG A 15 -29.68 -27.72 -46.00
C ARG A 15 -31.15 -27.91 -45.72
N GLU A 16 -32.00 -27.23 -46.42
CA GLU A 16 -33.44 -27.53 -46.43
C GLU A 16 -33.71 -28.81 -47.18
N ASP A 17 -34.69 -29.61 -46.73
CA ASP A 17 -34.89 -30.99 -47.17
C ASP A 17 -35.43 -31.17 -48.62
N ASP A 18 -35.42 -30.16 -49.42
CA ASP A 18 -35.79 -30.21 -50.82
C ASP A 18 -34.57 -30.34 -51.71
N TRP A 19 -34.39 -31.56 -52.27
CA TRP A 19 -33.28 -31.83 -53.20
C TRP A 19 -33.41 -31.15 -54.56
N SER A 20 -34.53 -30.53 -54.88
CA SER A 20 -34.77 -29.86 -56.13
C SER A 20 -34.20 -28.45 -56.20
N ASP A 21 -33.98 -27.85 -55.02
CA ASP A 21 -33.47 -26.50 -54.95
C ASP A 21 -32.39 -26.44 -53.82
N LEU A 22 -31.14 -26.21 -54.17
CA LEU A 22 -30.01 -26.20 -53.24
C LEU A 22 -30.04 -24.91 -52.39
N ARG A 23 -31.03 -24.79 -51.52
CA ARG A 23 -31.13 -23.68 -50.57
C ARG A 23 -30.42 -24.05 -49.25
N PHE A 24 -29.62 -23.12 -48.79
CA PHE A 24 -28.94 -23.18 -47.52
C PHE A 24 -29.37 -22.05 -46.66
N THR A 25 -29.87 -22.37 -45.48
CA THR A 25 -30.20 -21.35 -44.50
C THR A 25 -29.01 -21.08 -43.60
N HIS A 26 -28.64 -19.80 -43.50
CA HIS A 26 -27.53 -19.36 -42.64
C HIS A 26 -28.03 -19.26 -41.20
N TYR A 27 -27.46 -20.06 -40.33
CA TYR A 27 -27.69 -19.98 -38.89
C TYR A 27 -26.45 -19.47 -38.20
N GLY A 28 -26.58 -18.36 -37.44
CA GLY A 28 -25.53 -17.76 -36.66
C GLY A 28 -25.19 -16.35 -37.10
N THR A 29 -24.33 -15.72 -36.34
CA THR A 29 -23.80 -14.39 -36.65
C THR A 29 -22.84 -14.44 -37.84
N THR A 30 -22.76 -13.36 -38.61
CA THR A 30 -21.88 -13.23 -39.77
C THR A 30 -20.44 -13.58 -39.40
N ILE A 31 -19.84 -14.52 -40.14
CA ILE A 31 -18.43 -14.86 -39.95
C ILE A 31 -17.58 -13.62 -40.26
N ASN A 32 -16.87 -13.14 -39.29
CA ASN A 32 -15.84 -12.14 -39.54
C ASN A 32 -14.57 -12.85 -39.99
N THR A 33 -14.34 -12.92 -41.29
CA THR A 33 -13.17 -13.59 -41.88
C THR A 33 -11.89 -12.74 -41.79
N ASN A 34 -11.97 -11.52 -41.27
CA ASN A 34 -10.82 -10.66 -41.14
C ASN A 34 -10.05 -10.94 -39.87
N LEU A 35 -8.78 -11.25 -40.01
CA LEU A 35 -7.85 -11.28 -38.88
C LEU A 35 -7.70 -9.85 -38.33
N THR A 36 -8.21 -9.60 -37.15
CA THR A 36 -7.97 -8.34 -36.44
C THR A 36 -6.64 -8.44 -35.68
N TYR A 37 -5.71 -7.58 -36.08
CA TYR A 37 -4.45 -7.40 -35.38
C TYR A 37 -4.55 -6.19 -34.48
N SER A 38 -4.35 -6.37 -33.18
CA SER A 38 -4.19 -5.25 -32.24
C SER A 38 -2.77 -5.23 -31.70
N LYS A 39 -2.13 -4.07 -31.81
CA LYS A 39 -0.82 -3.83 -31.21
C LYS A 39 -1.01 -2.96 -29.99
N GLY A 40 -0.73 -3.52 -28.82
CA GLY A 40 -0.66 -2.78 -27.57
C GLY A 40 0.79 -2.53 -27.18
N ALA A 41 1.10 -1.34 -26.73
CA ALA A 41 2.37 -1.03 -26.07
C ALA A 41 2.06 -0.58 -24.65
N ALA A 42 2.74 -1.17 -23.67
CA ALA A 42 2.70 -0.73 -22.29
C ALA A 42 4.05 -0.10 -21.94
N LEU A 43 4.03 1.15 -21.52
CA LEU A 43 5.21 1.84 -21.03
C LEU A 43 5.04 2.13 -19.54
N TYR A 44 5.99 1.64 -18.74
CA TYR A 44 6.06 1.90 -17.32
C TYR A 44 7.32 2.71 -17.02
N GLY A 45 7.16 3.86 -16.40
CA GLY A 45 8.25 4.68 -15.93
C GLY A 45 8.34 4.65 -14.40
N TYR A 46 9.54 4.50 -13.87
CA TYR A 46 9.79 4.62 -12.44
C TYR A 46 10.97 5.53 -12.20
N PHE A 47 10.75 6.60 -11.44
CA PHE A 47 11.80 7.50 -10.98
C PHE A 47 11.88 7.49 -9.46
N SER A 48 13.10 7.36 -8.92
CA SER A 48 13.34 7.46 -7.49
C SER A 48 14.56 8.34 -7.23
N TYR A 49 14.36 9.36 -6.39
CA TYR A 49 15.42 10.19 -5.86
C TYR A 49 15.59 9.87 -4.38
N LYS A 50 16.77 9.46 -3.98
CA LYS A 50 17.11 9.20 -2.58
C LYS A 50 18.26 10.10 -2.16
N GLY A 51 18.06 10.85 -1.08
CA GLY A 51 19.08 11.56 -0.34
C GLY A 51 19.21 10.96 1.04
N GLU A 52 20.45 10.80 1.52
CA GLU A 52 20.74 10.27 2.85
C GLU A 52 21.95 10.99 3.44
N ALA A 53 21.86 11.35 4.72
CA ALA A 53 22.93 11.95 5.48
C ALA A 53 23.05 11.25 6.84
N GLY A 54 24.27 10.89 7.20
CA GLY A 54 24.57 10.24 8.47
C GLY A 54 25.72 10.94 9.18
N TRP A 55 25.63 11.00 10.50
CA TRP A 55 26.64 11.53 11.37
C TRP A 55 26.81 10.63 12.58
N ARG A 56 28.05 10.27 12.90
CA ARG A 56 28.41 9.48 14.06
C ARG A 56 29.54 10.15 14.80
N ARG A 57 29.43 10.17 16.12
CA ARG A 57 30.48 10.67 16.98
C ARG A 57 30.53 9.97 18.33
N ASP A 58 31.74 9.66 18.76
CA ASP A 58 32.04 9.03 20.04
C ASP A 58 32.77 10.01 20.94
N PHE A 59 32.29 10.17 22.18
CA PHE A 59 32.86 11.02 23.20
C PHE A 59 33.10 10.21 24.47
N GLY A 60 34.21 9.46 24.50
CA GLY A 60 34.51 8.57 25.61
C GLY A 60 33.46 7.48 25.77
N ARG A 61 32.58 7.61 26.76
CA ARG A 61 31.49 6.65 27.03
C ARG A 61 30.20 6.97 26.32
N HIS A 62 30.13 8.08 25.61
CA HIS A 62 28.94 8.53 24.90
C HIS A 62 29.09 8.26 23.42
N HIS A 63 28.12 7.59 22.84
CA HIS A 63 28.06 7.30 21.41
C HIS A 63 26.78 7.88 20.83
N LEU A 64 26.93 8.74 19.82
CA LEU A 64 25.83 9.38 19.11
C LEU A 64 25.84 8.96 17.65
N ASN A 65 24.68 8.63 17.14
CA ASN A 65 24.46 8.34 15.73
C ASN A 65 23.17 9.05 15.27
N ALA A 66 23.29 9.91 14.28
CA ALA A 66 22.17 10.61 13.68
C ALA A 66 22.13 10.29 12.19
N ASN A 67 20.95 9.92 11.70
CA ASN A 67 20.71 9.66 10.29
C ASN A 67 19.46 10.42 9.85
N ALA A 68 19.49 10.93 8.63
CA ALA A 68 18.32 11.50 7.98
C ALA A 68 18.26 11.03 6.54
N TYR A 69 17.08 10.80 6.03
CA TYR A 69 16.86 10.40 4.65
C TYR A 69 15.62 11.04 4.06
N MET A 70 15.63 11.18 2.75
CA MET A 70 14.46 11.55 1.97
C MET A 70 14.44 10.73 0.70
N THR A 71 13.28 10.20 0.36
CA THR A 71 13.04 9.48 -0.89
C THR A 71 11.79 10.06 -1.55
N TYR A 72 11.93 10.46 -2.81
CA TYR A 72 10.82 10.88 -3.65
C TYR A 72 10.68 9.89 -4.81
N GLN A 73 9.48 9.39 -5.03
CA GLN A 73 9.18 8.37 -6.03
C GLN A 73 8.08 8.84 -6.96
N VAL A 74 8.27 8.60 -8.24
CA VAL A 74 7.28 8.84 -9.29
C VAL A 74 7.10 7.55 -10.06
N PHE A 75 5.88 7.10 -10.15
CA PHE A 75 5.47 5.95 -10.97
C PHE A 75 4.61 6.47 -12.12
N ASP A 76 5.06 6.23 -13.32
CA ASP A 76 4.32 6.54 -14.53
C ASP A 76 3.76 5.23 -15.10
N ASN A 77 2.43 5.17 -15.21
CA ASN A 77 1.73 4.04 -15.80
C ASN A 77 0.89 4.51 -16.99
N LEU A 78 1.56 4.79 -18.09
CA LEU A 78 0.91 5.19 -19.34
C LEU A 78 0.04 4.08 -19.94
N ALA A 79 0.32 2.81 -19.61
CA ALA A 79 -0.43 1.68 -20.13
C ALA A 79 -1.81 1.50 -19.50
N GLY A 80 -1.99 1.96 -18.27
CA GLY A 80 -3.24 1.80 -17.51
C GLY A 80 -4.27 2.89 -17.76
N GLY A 81 -4.06 3.80 -18.73
CA GLY A 81 -4.96 4.94 -18.94
C GLY A 81 -4.96 5.95 -17.80
N ALA A 82 -4.01 5.84 -16.86
CA ALA A 82 -3.85 6.82 -15.80
C ALA A 82 -3.36 8.14 -16.37
N THR A 83 -4.15 9.19 -16.22
CA THR A 83 -3.85 10.52 -16.74
C THR A 83 -2.72 11.22 -15.99
N TYR A 84 -2.35 10.73 -14.80
CA TYR A 84 -1.37 11.35 -13.92
C TYR A 84 -0.45 10.33 -13.26
N ASP A 85 0.81 10.72 -13.09
CA ASP A 85 1.81 9.96 -12.35
C ASP A 85 1.40 9.74 -10.90
N PHE A 86 1.77 8.60 -10.35
CA PHE A 86 1.66 8.32 -8.94
C PHE A 86 2.90 8.79 -8.20
N ARG A 87 2.73 9.60 -7.16
CA ARG A 87 3.84 10.23 -6.43
C ARG A 87 3.79 9.89 -4.96
N ARG A 88 4.97 9.56 -4.43
CA ARG A 88 5.20 9.32 -3.02
C ARG A 88 6.43 10.06 -2.53
N VAL A 89 6.38 10.51 -1.29
CA VAL A 89 7.52 11.04 -0.58
C VAL A 89 7.64 10.38 0.78
N TYR A 90 8.86 9.98 1.13
CA TYR A 90 9.20 9.47 2.43
C TYR A 90 10.42 10.24 2.93
N SER A 91 10.30 10.81 4.10
CA SER A 91 11.43 11.43 4.80
C SER A 91 11.44 10.95 6.22
N GLY A 92 12.64 10.84 6.77
CA GLY A 92 12.78 10.42 8.15
C GLY A 92 14.11 10.83 8.72
N ALA A 93 14.16 10.89 10.03
CA ALA A 93 15.37 11.10 10.80
C ALA A 93 15.36 10.21 12.04
N GLU A 94 16.54 9.80 12.44
CA GLU A 94 16.73 9.09 13.69
C GLU A 94 17.96 9.60 14.43
N LEU A 95 17.87 9.61 15.74
CA LEU A 95 18.95 9.90 16.66
C LEU A 95 19.06 8.75 17.67
N ALA A 96 20.17 8.07 17.65
CA ALA A 96 20.48 7.03 18.60
C ALA A 96 21.60 7.50 19.53
N TYR A 97 21.40 7.34 20.81
CA TYR A 97 22.35 7.63 21.85
C TYR A 97 22.59 6.40 22.72
N ASP A 98 23.84 6.10 22.98
CA ASP A 98 24.28 5.04 23.85
C ASP A 98 25.24 5.60 24.89
N PHE A 99 25.05 5.20 26.14
CA PHE A 99 25.97 5.53 27.23
C PHE A 99 26.59 4.26 27.79
N ASP A 100 27.90 4.17 27.67
CA ASP A 100 28.75 3.10 28.23
C ASP A 100 28.29 1.68 27.87
N LYS A 101 27.59 1.53 26.74
CA LYS A 101 26.95 0.26 26.32
C LYS A 101 25.99 -0.31 27.36
N ARG A 102 25.45 0.53 28.24
CA ARG A 102 24.49 0.17 29.31
C ARG A 102 23.12 0.72 29.02
N TYR A 103 23.02 1.98 28.63
CA TYR A 103 21.77 2.67 28.39
C TYR A 103 21.74 3.13 26.95
N ALA A 104 20.71 2.74 26.23
CA ALA A 104 20.50 3.17 24.87
C ALA A 104 19.12 3.81 24.71
N VAL A 105 19.06 4.94 24.02
CA VAL A 105 17.83 5.61 23.64
C VAL A 105 17.87 5.90 22.15
N LYS A 106 16.77 5.66 21.45
CA LYS A 106 16.62 5.99 20.05
C LYS A 106 15.34 6.78 19.86
N LEU A 107 15.47 7.92 19.22
CA LEU A 107 14.36 8.75 18.75
C LEU A 107 14.29 8.62 17.23
N SER A 108 13.11 8.45 16.70
CA SER A 108 12.88 8.39 15.26
C SER A 108 11.67 9.23 14.89
N THR A 109 11.71 9.80 13.70
CA THR A 109 10.58 10.51 13.15
C THR A 109 10.52 10.26 11.66
N GLY A 110 9.32 10.06 11.15
CA GLY A 110 9.06 9.95 9.73
C GLY A 110 7.98 10.93 9.32
N TYR A 111 8.07 11.40 8.10
CA TYR A 111 7.07 12.22 7.45
C TYR A 111 6.88 11.71 6.02
N SER A 112 5.73 11.13 5.75
CA SER A 112 5.45 10.50 4.46
C SER A 112 4.16 11.04 3.87
N GLY A 113 4.10 11.03 2.54
CA GLY A 113 2.92 11.48 1.81
C GLY A 113 2.75 10.74 0.50
N SER A 114 1.49 10.52 0.15
CA SER A 114 1.08 9.82 -1.06
C SER A 114 -0.10 10.54 -1.71
N ASP A 115 -0.14 10.57 -3.02
CA ASP A 115 -1.25 11.16 -3.77
C ASP A 115 -2.49 10.25 -3.86
N TYR A 116 -2.47 9.10 -3.17
CA TYR A 116 -3.69 8.32 -2.88
C TYR A 116 -4.69 9.08 -2.02
N PHE A 117 -4.23 10.11 -1.31
CA PHE A 117 -5.05 10.87 -0.35
C PHE A 117 -5.25 12.33 -0.77
N PRO A 118 -6.31 13.00 -0.28
CA PRO A 118 -6.55 14.40 -0.52
C PRO A 118 -5.37 15.27 -0.04
N ARG A 119 -5.17 16.43 -0.64
CA ARG A 119 -4.07 17.35 -0.29
C ARG A 119 -4.00 17.69 1.20
N LYS A 120 -5.15 17.76 1.89
CA LYS A 120 -5.23 18.11 3.31
C LYS A 120 -4.74 17.00 4.24
N THR A 121 -4.91 15.74 3.85
CA THR A 121 -4.71 14.57 4.72
C THR A 121 -3.62 13.63 4.26
N ARG A 122 -2.99 13.90 3.09
CA ARG A 122 -2.02 12.99 2.45
C ARG A 122 -0.73 12.76 3.23
N PHE A 123 -0.38 13.68 4.14
CA PHE A 123 0.86 13.58 4.89
C PHE A 123 0.64 13.03 6.29
N VAL A 124 1.49 12.09 6.67
CA VAL A 124 1.47 11.46 7.98
C VAL A 124 2.80 11.66 8.67
N TRP A 125 2.73 12.10 9.91
CA TRP A 125 3.86 12.14 10.81
C TRP A 125 3.89 10.85 11.65
N THR A 126 5.06 10.19 11.71
CA THR A 126 5.27 8.89 12.33
C THR A 126 6.42 8.93 13.33
N PRO A 127 6.19 9.45 14.55
CA PRO A 127 7.20 9.49 15.61
C PRO A 127 7.41 8.10 16.21
N GLY A 128 8.63 7.88 16.72
CA GLY A 128 8.98 6.68 17.45
C GLY A 128 10.03 6.96 18.52
N VAL A 129 9.95 6.24 19.62
CA VAL A 129 10.92 6.26 20.70
C VAL A 129 11.19 4.85 21.16
N SER A 130 12.43 4.53 21.45
CA SER A 130 12.82 3.28 22.11
C SER A 130 13.92 3.51 23.11
N ALA A 131 13.93 2.70 24.16
CA ALA A 131 14.96 2.69 25.18
C ALA A 131 15.34 1.25 25.52
N ALA A 132 16.60 1.05 25.86
CA ALA A 132 17.11 -0.23 26.32
C ALA A 132 18.10 -0.04 27.46
N TRP A 133 18.02 -0.93 28.42
CA TRP A 133 18.97 -1.05 29.51
C TRP A 133 19.64 -2.41 29.43
N ILE A 134 20.97 -2.43 29.29
CA ILE A 134 21.77 -3.65 29.26
C ILE A 134 22.32 -3.87 30.67
N ALA A 135 21.49 -4.44 31.53
CA ALA A 135 21.79 -4.63 32.95
C ALA A 135 23.00 -5.55 33.16
N SER A 136 23.25 -6.49 32.25
CA SER A 136 24.47 -7.35 32.31
C SER A 136 25.77 -6.56 32.17
N ASN A 137 25.75 -5.31 31.70
CA ASN A 137 26.92 -4.46 31.63
C ASN A 137 27.18 -3.67 32.95
N GLU A 138 26.25 -3.72 33.90
CA GLU A 138 26.47 -3.12 35.21
C GLU A 138 27.48 -3.90 36.05
N GLY A 139 28.32 -3.18 36.83
CA GLY A 139 29.33 -3.82 37.68
C GLY A 139 28.75 -4.80 38.66
N PHE A 140 27.66 -4.42 39.35
CA PHE A 140 27.01 -5.28 40.33
C PHE A 140 26.43 -6.57 39.73
N VAL A 141 26.01 -6.58 38.46
CA VAL A 141 25.52 -7.78 37.78
C VAL A 141 26.69 -8.68 37.40
N LYS A 142 27.76 -8.10 36.83
CA LYS A 142 28.95 -8.86 36.42
C LYS A 142 29.62 -9.56 37.60
N GLU A 143 29.67 -8.92 38.75
CA GLU A 143 30.33 -9.46 39.94
C GLU A 143 29.48 -10.54 40.61
N ASN A 144 28.16 -10.38 40.70
CA ASN A 144 27.29 -11.27 41.44
C ASN A 144 26.68 -12.41 40.60
N VAL A 145 26.59 -12.22 39.25
CA VAL A 145 25.89 -13.19 38.37
C VAL A 145 26.75 -13.49 37.13
N PRO A 146 27.94 -14.10 37.27
CA PRO A 146 28.88 -14.29 36.17
C PRO A 146 28.37 -15.23 35.05
N TRP A 147 27.39 -16.07 35.34
CA TRP A 147 26.77 -16.95 34.35
C TRP A 147 25.78 -16.24 33.43
N LEU A 148 25.34 -15.01 33.78
CA LEU A 148 24.42 -14.21 33.00
C LEU A 148 25.21 -13.39 31.99
N SER A 149 25.30 -13.87 30.76
CA SER A 149 26.06 -13.23 29.69
C SER A 149 25.33 -12.03 29.07
N LEU A 150 24.01 -12.01 29.09
CA LEU A 150 23.18 -10.91 28.65
C LEU A 150 21.94 -10.80 29.54
N LEU A 151 21.66 -9.58 30.00
CA LEU A 151 20.38 -9.17 30.52
C LEU A 151 20.07 -7.79 29.94
N LYS A 152 19.11 -7.75 29.03
CA LYS A 152 18.70 -6.51 28.40
C LYS A 152 17.19 -6.35 28.51
N VAL A 153 16.76 -5.23 29.03
CA VAL A 153 15.35 -4.81 29.07
C VAL A 153 15.17 -3.72 28.01
N ARG A 154 14.14 -3.83 27.20
CA ARG A 154 13.87 -2.87 26.13
C ARG A 154 12.39 -2.52 26.06
N GLY A 155 12.12 -1.28 25.65
CA GLY A 155 10.78 -0.80 25.41
C GLY A 155 10.77 0.12 24.21
N SER A 156 9.67 0.08 23.45
CA SER A 156 9.48 0.98 22.31
C SER A 156 8.02 1.37 22.13
N TYR A 157 7.85 2.58 21.64
CA TYR A 157 6.58 3.09 21.14
C TYR A 157 6.79 3.78 19.82
N ALA A 158 5.99 3.42 18.82
CA ALA A 158 6.09 4.00 17.50
C ALA A 158 4.72 4.14 16.84
N VAL A 159 4.59 5.14 15.99
CA VAL A 159 3.47 5.30 15.07
C VAL A 159 3.95 4.98 13.67
N THR A 160 3.24 4.14 12.94
CA THR A 160 3.52 3.79 11.54
C THR A 160 2.35 4.21 10.68
N GLY A 161 2.60 4.93 9.59
CA GLY A 161 1.60 5.24 8.58
C GLY A 161 1.43 4.06 7.62
N ASN A 162 0.19 3.81 7.21
CA ASN A 162 -0.11 2.83 6.17
C ASN A 162 -0.94 3.52 5.08
N ASP A 163 -0.39 3.58 3.89
CA ASP A 163 -1.04 4.13 2.69
C ASP A 163 -1.65 3.06 1.78
N ALA A 164 -1.53 1.78 2.15
CA ALA A 164 -2.17 0.66 1.46
C ALA A 164 -3.64 0.59 1.85
N THR A 165 -4.48 1.29 1.12
CA THR A 165 -5.92 1.37 1.39
C THR A 165 -6.72 0.21 0.82
N GLY A 166 -6.17 -0.52 -0.15
CA GLY A 166 -6.92 -1.49 -0.95
C GLY A 166 -7.94 -0.87 -1.91
N PHE A 167 -7.96 0.46 -2.04
CA PHE A 167 -8.82 1.21 -2.97
C PHE A 167 -8.00 1.77 -4.13
N ASP A 168 -8.72 2.10 -5.20
CA ASP A 168 -8.14 2.76 -6.35
C ASP A 168 -7.67 4.18 -6.03
N ARG A 169 -6.75 4.69 -6.84
CA ARG A 169 -6.36 6.10 -6.78
C ARG A 169 -7.60 6.99 -6.92
N TYR A 170 -7.56 8.10 -6.20
CA TYR A 170 -8.65 9.07 -6.19
C TYR A 170 -9.97 8.59 -5.56
N ALA A 171 -9.94 7.54 -4.71
CA ALA A 171 -11.10 7.13 -3.94
C ALA A 171 -11.71 8.24 -3.06
N TYR A 172 -11.02 9.37 -2.96
CA TYR A 172 -11.52 10.58 -2.31
C TYR A 172 -12.31 11.52 -3.23
N LYS A 173 -12.45 11.16 -4.53
CA LYS A 173 -13.22 11.92 -5.52
C LYS A 173 -14.38 11.07 -6.05
N ASP A 174 -15.48 11.73 -6.32
CA ASP A 174 -16.60 11.10 -7.02
C ASP A 174 -16.14 10.69 -8.43
N GLN A 175 -16.51 9.48 -8.82
CA GLN A 175 -16.25 8.97 -10.17
C GLN A 175 -17.55 8.90 -10.93
N VAL A 176 -17.58 9.58 -12.06
CA VAL A 176 -18.75 9.65 -12.94
C VAL A 176 -18.41 8.92 -14.23
N ASN A 177 -19.23 7.95 -14.57
CA ASN A 177 -19.14 7.26 -15.86
C ASN A 177 -20.17 7.85 -16.81
N SER A 178 -19.71 8.16 -18.03
CA SER A 178 -20.59 8.51 -19.13
C SER A 178 -20.71 7.31 -20.06
N THR A 179 -21.92 6.83 -20.22
CA THR A 179 -22.20 5.66 -21.07
C THR A 179 -23.13 6.07 -22.21
N ALA A 180 -22.86 5.57 -23.39
CA ALA A 180 -23.75 5.76 -24.53
C ALA A 180 -25.15 5.19 -24.21
N GLY A 181 -26.17 6.00 -24.33
CA GLY A 181 -27.52 5.71 -23.88
C GLY A 181 -28.28 4.79 -24.82
N GLY A 182 -28.00 3.49 -24.78
CA GLY A 182 -28.67 2.51 -25.64
C GLY A 182 -30.10 2.14 -25.25
N LYS A 183 -30.63 2.63 -24.16
CA LYS A 183 -31.97 2.21 -23.64
C LYS A 183 -32.95 3.36 -23.38
N ILE A 184 -32.52 4.59 -23.45
CA ILE A 184 -33.37 5.76 -23.25
C ILE A 184 -33.53 6.46 -24.59
N PRO A 185 -34.72 6.45 -25.20
CA PRO A 185 -34.97 7.19 -26.45
C PRO A 185 -34.62 8.66 -26.26
N TYR A 186 -33.90 9.25 -27.21
CA TYR A 186 -33.48 10.66 -27.25
C TYR A 186 -32.32 11.07 -26.33
N LEU A 187 -31.69 10.16 -25.56
CA LEU A 187 -30.46 10.44 -24.84
C LEU A 187 -29.28 9.72 -25.49
N GLU A 188 -28.39 10.47 -26.10
CA GLU A 188 -27.15 9.93 -26.69
C GLU A 188 -26.22 9.37 -25.62
N TYR A 189 -26.16 10.03 -24.44
CA TYR A 189 -25.34 9.65 -23.31
C TYR A 189 -26.11 9.87 -22.01
N TYR A 190 -25.91 8.98 -21.05
CA TYR A 190 -26.29 9.20 -19.66
C TYR A 190 -25.07 9.08 -18.75
N THR A 191 -25.05 9.87 -17.72
CA THR A 191 -24.00 9.85 -16.71
C THR A 191 -24.55 9.23 -15.45
N ASN A 192 -23.76 8.35 -14.82
CA ASN A 192 -24.04 7.84 -13.50
C ASN A 192 -22.79 7.93 -12.62
N GLU A 193 -23.00 8.16 -11.34
CA GLU A 193 -21.95 8.12 -10.35
C GLU A 193 -21.64 6.66 -10.03
N SER A 194 -20.40 6.25 -10.30
CA SER A 194 -19.94 4.87 -10.07
C SER A 194 -19.28 4.69 -8.71
N VAL A 195 -18.70 5.77 -8.18
CA VAL A 195 -18.07 5.80 -6.85
C VAL A 195 -18.32 7.15 -6.21
N TYR A 196 -18.77 7.13 -4.97
CA TYR A 196 -18.84 8.32 -4.12
C TYR A 196 -17.54 8.45 -3.35
N GLY A 197 -16.81 9.52 -3.61
CA GLY A 197 -15.51 9.76 -3.01
C GLY A 197 -15.61 10.17 -1.54
N ASN A 198 -14.63 9.79 -0.75
CA ASN A 198 -14.50 10.27 0.62
C ASN A 198 -13.49 11.43 0.70
N PRO A 199 -13.91 12.71 0.74
CA PRO A 199 -13.00 13.84 0.75
C PRO A 199 -12.16 13.94 2.04
N ASN A 200 -12.50 13.18 3.08
CA ASN A 200 -11.79 13.10 4.35
C ASN A 200 -10.95 11.82 4.48
N LEU A 201 -10.68 11.16 3.36
CA LEU A 201 -9.86 9.95 3.36
C LEU A 201 -8.46 10.27 3.92
N GLU A 202 -8.02 9.53 4.94
CA GLU A 202 -6.75 9.68 5.61
C GLU A 202 -5.95 8.38 5.60
N PRO A 203 -4.61 8.44 5.59
CA PRO A 203 -3.78 7.26 5.79
C PRO A 203 -4.06 6.61 7.15
N ALA A 204 -4.11 5.29 7.16
CA ALA A 204 -4.25 4.57 8.40
C ALA A 204 -3.00 4.72 9.26
N LYS A 205 -3.17 4.78 10.58
CA LYS A 205 -2.09 4.88 11.58
C LYS A 205 -2.10 3.65 12.46
N ILE A 206 -0.94 3.03 12.58
CA ILE A 206 -0.75 1.88 13.47
C ILE A 206 0.12 2.34 14.63
N TYR A 207 -0.42 2.27 15.83
CA TYR A 207 0.27 2.56 17.07
C TYR A 207 0.82 1.25 17.62
N LYS A 208 2.15 1.19 17.76
CA LYS A 208 2.86 -0.02 18.19
C LYS A 208 3.56 0.23 19.51
N THR A 209 3.31 -0.62 20.48
CA THR A 209 4.01 -0.64 21.77
C THR A 209 4.63 -2.02 21.94
N ASN A 210 5.90 -2.06 22.30
CA ASN A 210 6.60 -3.31 22.59
C ASN A 210 7.43 -3.13 23.85
N VAL A 211 7.43 -4.17 24.72
CA VAL A 211 8.33 -4.32 25.85
C VAL A 211 8.93 -5.70 25.78
N GLY A 212 10.25 -5.81 25.89
CA GLY A 212 10.95 -7.08 25.76
C GLY A 212 12.09 -7.22 26.74
N ILE A 213 12.44 -8.47 27.02
CA ILE A 213 13.59 -8.88 27.83
C ILE A 213 14.40 -9.90 27.03
N ASP A 214 15.70 -9.65 26.91
CA ASP A 214 16.64 -10.56 26.28
C ASP A 214 17.58 -11.12 27.37
N LEU A 215 17.66 -12.44 27.47
CA LEU A 215 18.47 -13.19 28.41
C LEU A 215 19.50 -14.03 27.69
N GLY A 216 20.76 -13.91 28.06
CA GLY A 216 21.86 -14.78 27.59
C GLY A 216 22.45 -15.53 28.79
N ILE A 217 22.58 -16.83 28.69
CA ILE A 217 23.06 -17.69 29.75
C ILE A 217 24.32 -18.41 29.28
N ALA A 218 25.41 -18.26 30.04
CA ALA A 218 26.70 -18.93 29.84
C ALA A 218 27.28 -18.79 28.38
N ASN A 219 26.90 -17.77 27.65
CA ASN A 219 27.19 -17.57 26.23
C ASN A 219 26.76 -18.74 25.31
N GLN A 220 25.88 -19.61 25.78
CA GLN A 220 25.40 -20.78 25.05
C GLN A 220 23.91 -20.68 24.69
N PHE A 221 23.12 -20.14 25.61
CA PHE A 221 21.69 -20.01 25.39
C PHE A 221 21.28 -18.56 25.36
N GLN A 222 20.38 -18.24 24.44
CA GLN A 222 19.77 -16.92 24.32
C GLN A 222 18.24 -17.09 24.28
N VAL A 223 17.54 -16.34 25.11
CA VAL A 223 16.07 -16.34 25.20
C VAL A 223 15.60 -14.90 25.11
N SER A 224 14.63 -14.65 24.25
CA SER A 224 13.96 -13.34 24.14
C SER A 224 12.47 -13.50 24.40
N PHE A 225 11.92 -12.61 25.20
CA PHE A 225 10.50 -12.54 25.49
C PHE A 225 9.98 -11.13 25.18
N ASP A 226 8.91 -11.07 24.40
CA ASP A 226 8.29 -9.82 23.96
C ASP A 226 6.79 -9.81 24.24
N VAL A 227 6.32 -8.67 24.74
CA VAL A 227 4.91 -8.33 24.84
C VAL A 227 4.66 -7.11 23.96
N PHE A 228 3.75 -7.22 23.02
CA PHE A 228 3.43 -6.14 22.11
C PHE A 228 1.93 -5.85 22.04
N LYS A 229 1.62 -4.62 21.72
CA LYS A 229 0.25 -4.15 21.44
C LYS A 229 0.26 -3.30 20.19
N GLU A 230 -0.65 -3.61 19.27
CA GLU A 230 -0.89 -2.81 18.09
C GLU A 230 -2.33 -2.29 18.07
N LYS A 231 -2.50 -1.02 17.69
CA LYS A 231 -3.80 -0.40 17.50
C LYS A 231 -3.84 0.28 16.14
N LEU A 232 -4.73 -0.19 15.28
CA LEU A 232 -5.01 0.45 13.99
C LEU A 232 -6.08 1.53 14.16
N ASN A 233 -5.79 2.73 13.70
CA ASN A 233 -6.72 3.83 13.60
C ASN A 233 -6.87 4.24 12.12
N ASN A 234 -8.04 4.76 11.76
CA ASN A 234 -8.39 5.20 10.41
C ASN A 234 -8.20 4.09 9.35
N GLY A 235 -8.45 2.84 9.74
CA GLY A 235 -8.52 1.75 8.78
C GLY A 235 -9.73 1.95 7.87
N VAL A 236 -9.50 2.00 6.57
CA VAL A 236 -10.58 2.16 5.58
C VAL A 236 -11.09 0.77 5.19
N ILE A 237 -12.39 0.58 5.28
CA ILE A 237 -13.08 -0.65 4.89
C ILE A 237 -14.14 -0.32 3.85
N LYS A 238 -14.27 -1.18 2.85
CA LYS A 238 -15.35 -1.05 1.87
C LYS A 238 -16.66 -1.50 2.50
N SER A 239 -17.61 -0.57 2.64
CA SER A 239 -18.91 -0.89 3.20
C SER A 239 -19.92 -1.11 2.07
N THR A 240 -20.40 -2.34 1.93
CA THR A 240 -21.42 -2.70 0.93
C THR A 240 -22.84 -2.76 1.50
N SER A 241 -23.01 -2.60 2.81
CA SER A 241 -24.27 -3.01 3.48
C SER A 241 -25.06 -1.89 4.15
N LYS A 242 -24.61 -0.63 4.10
CA LYS A 242 -25.23 0.44 4.90
C LYS A 242 -26.11 1.42 4.14
N VAL A 243 -26.20 1.31 2.82
CA VAL A 243 -27.04 2.21 2.03
C VAL A 243 -28.26 1.48 1.52
N PRO A 244 -29.48 1.91 1.88
CA PRO A 244 -30.69 1.33 1.34
C PRO A 244 -30.73 1.49 -0.18
N LEU A 245 -31.08 0.43 -0.90
CA LEU A 245 -31.27 0.45 -2.36
C LEU A 245 -32.28 1.51 -2.82
N SER A 246 -33.18 1.90 -1.93
CA SER A 246 -34.15 2.98 -2.17
C SER A 246 -33.53 4.36 -2.41
N GLN A 247 -32.25 4.55 -2.05
CA GLN A 247 -31.53 5.80 -2.33
C GLN A 247 -30.91 5.83 -3.73
N GLY A 248 -31.05 4.77 -4.52
CA GLY A 248 -30.51 4.72 -5.88
C GLY A 248 -29.00 4.60 -5.99
N ILE A 249 -28.30 4.39 -4.87
CA ILE A 249 -26.84 4.30 -4.83
C ILE A 249 -26.42 2.86 -5.02
N PRO A 250 -25.56 2.53 -6.00
CA PRO A 250 -25.12 1.16 -6.25
C PRO A 250 -24.34 0.59 -5.06
N LEU A 251 -24.56 -0.69 -4.76
CA LEU A 251 -23.79 -1.41 -3.74
C LEU A 251 -22.29 -1.38 -4.10
N GLY A 252 -21.45 -0.96 -3.15
CA GLY A 252 -20.01 -0.88 -3.32
C GLY A 252 -19.49 0.44 -3.87
N ALA A 253 -20.32 1.47 -4.01
CA ALA A 253 -19.93 2.80 -4.44
C ALA A 253 -19.21 3.64 -3.34
N TYR A 254 -19.18 3.14 -2.11
CA TYR A 254 -18.51 3.83 -0.99
C TYR A 254 -17.19 3.14 -0.63
N PRO A 255 -16.11 3.91 -0.48
CA PRO A 255 -14.86 3.43 0.09
C PRO A 255 -14.98 3.23 1.60
#